data_5d632fff08bd4529f62be22b74557e7f
#
_entry.id   5d632fff08bd4529f62be22b74557e7f
#
_cell.length_a   1.000
_cell.length_b   1.000
_cell.length_c   1.000
_cell.angle_alpha   90.00
_cell.angle_beta   90.00
_cell.angle_gamma   90.00
#
_symmetry.space_group_name_H-M   'P 1'
#
loop_
_entity.id
_entity.type
_entity.pdbx_description
1 polymer ?
#
loop_
_entity_poly.entity_id
_entity_poly.type
_entity_poly.pdbx_seq_one_letter_code
_entity_poly.pdbx_strand_id
1 'polypeptide(L)'
;MAGNGIVEVTDANFDQDVLKSDKPVLVDFWATWCGPCRAIAPIVEELATEYQGKIKIGKMDVDSNSATPMRYKVTGIPTLLVFKGGQVVEQLVGYKPKDAITQALNKHIG
;
A
#
# COMPACT_ATOMS: atom_id res chain seq x y z
N MET A 1 -3.89 -14.79 4.52
CA MET A 1 -4.14 -14.35 3.15
C MET A 1 -4.85 -13.00 3.16
N ALA A 2 -4.39 -12.11 2.33
CA ALA A 2 -5.10 -10.86 2.16
C ALA A 2 -6.40 -11.12 1.41
N GLY A 3 -7.54 -10.64 1.91
CA GLY A 3 -8.82 -10.84 1.26
C GLY A 3 -9.05 -9.81 0.16
N ASN A 4 -10.10 -10.03 -0.63
CA ASN A 4 -10.62 -9.03 -1.55
C ASN A 4 -9.62 -8.51 -2.58
N GLY A 5 -8.71 -9.36 -3.03
CA GLY A 5 -7.75 -8.98 -4.05
C GLY A 5 -6.55 -8.19 -3.54
N ILE A 6 -6.37 -8.12 -2.21
CA ILE A 6 -5.18 -7.48 -1.64
C ILE A 6 -4.00 -8.45 -1.74
N VAL A 7 -2.88 -7.95 -2.27
CA VAL A 7 -1.67 -8.75 -2.42
C VAL A 7 -0.85 -8.66 -1.14
N GLU A 8 -0.39 -9.80 -0.66
CA GLU A 8 0.58 -9.78 0.42
C GLU A 8 1.96 -9.46 -0.16
N VAL A 9 2.50 -8.29 0.20
CA VAL A 9 3.80 -7.83 -0.29
C VAL A 9 4.84 -8.16 0.75
N THR A 10 5.95 -8.75 0.30
CA THR A 10 7.07 -9.11 1.16
C THR A 10 8.36 -8.55 0.57
N ASP A 11 9.43 -8.57 1.38
CA ASP A 11 10.74 -8.19 0.85
C ASP A 11 11.12 -9.08 -0.34
N ALA A 12 10.70 -10.34 -0.32
CA ALA A 12 11.05 -11.29 -1.38
C ALA A 12 10.32 -11.01 -2.70
N ASN A 13 9.04 -10.58 -2.64
CA ASN A 13 8.26 -10.39 -3.87
C ASN A 13 8.15 -8.92 -4.29
N PHE A 14 8.75 -7.99 -3.54
CA PHE A 14 8.54 -6.57 -3.77
C PHE A 14 8.93 -6.14 -5.17
N ASP A 15 10.11 -6.54 -5.64
CA ASP A 15 10.57 -6.14 -6.98
C ASP A 15 9.61 -6.62 -8.06
N GLN A 16 9.20 -7.89 -7.98
CA GLN A 16 8.35 -8.49 -9.00
C GLN A 16 6.93 -7.94 -8.96
N ASP A 17 6.35 -7.84 -7.76
CA ASP A 17 4.93 -7.53 -7.64
C ASP A 17 4.65 -6.03 -7.57
N VAL A 18 5.62 -5.22 -7.17
CA VAL A 18 5.44 -3.78 -7.04
C VAL A 18 6.22 -3.01 -8.08
N LEU A 19 7.54 -3.18 -8.11
CA LEU A 19 8.38 -2.35 -8.99
C LEU A 19 8.18 -2.66 -10.46
N LYS A 20 7.90 -3.91 -10.80
CA LYS A 20 7.69 -4.35 -12.19
C LYS A 20 6.22 -4.38 -12.60
N SER A 21 5.33 -3.88 -11.74
CA SER A 21 3.91 -3.86 -12.05
C SER A 21 3.63 -2.92 -13.21
N ASP A 22 2.73 -3.33 -14.11
CA ASP A 22 2.26 -2.49 -15.21
C ASP A 22 1.13 -1.55 -14.79
N LYS A 23 0.68 -1.65 -13.54
CA LYS A 23 -0.33 -0.78 -12.94
C LYS A 23 0.27 -0.04 -11.77
N PRO A 24 -0.29 1.11 -11.38
CA PRO A 24 0.08 1.70 -10.10
C PRO A 24 -0.20 0.73 -8.96
N VAL A 25 0.61 0.80 -7.91
CA VAL A 25 0.49 -0.09 -6.75
C VAL A 25 0.44 0.75 -5.49
N LEU A 26 -0.57 0.52 -4.67
CA LEU A 26 -0.64 1.09 -3.32
C LEU A 26 -0.13 0.02 -2.37
N VAL A 27 0.86 0.34 -1.54
CA VAL A 27 1.36 -0.56 -0.51
C VAL A 27 1.08 0.05 0.85
N ASP A 28 0.34 -0.68 1.69
CA ASP A 28 0.03 -0.31 3.07
C ASP A 28 1.04 -0.99 3.98
N PHE A 29 1.93 -0.19 4.57
CA PHE A 29 2.90 -0.68 5.55
C PHE A 29 2.24 -0.66 6.93
N TRP A 30 2.15 -1.81 7.58
CA TRP A 30 1.34 -1.99 8.78
C TRP A 30 1.98 -2.97 9.75
N ALA A 31 1.42 -3.04 10.97
CA ALA A 31 1.79 -4.04 11.97
C ALA A 31 0.56 -4.44 12.77
N THR A 32 0.59 -5.64 13.33
CA THR A 32 -0.57 -6.18 14.07
C THR A 32 -0.89 -5.38 15.33
N TRP A 33 0.12 -4.78 15.96
CA TRP A 33 -0.02 -4.03 17.20
C TRP A 33 -0.46 -2.57 16.98
N CYS A 34 -0.57 -2.14 15.76
CA CYS A 34 -0.78 -0.74 15.41
C CYS A 34 -2.29 -0.43 15.33
N GLY A 35 -2.78 0.40 16.25
CA GLY A 35 -4.20 0.77 16.27
C GLY A 35 -4.65 1.51 15.03
N PRO A 36 -3.95 2.59 14.62
CA PRO A 36 -4.34 3.31 13.39
C PRO A 36 -4.27 2.43 12.14
N CYS A 37 -3.38 1.43 12.11
CA CYS A 37 -3.32 0.48 11.00
C CYS A 37 -4.63 -0.32 10.92
N ARG A 38 -5.18 -0.73 12.08
CA ARG A 38 -6.46 -1.45 12.11
C ARG A 38 -7.61 -0.57 11.68
N ALA A 39 -7.53 0.72 12.00
CA ALA A 39 -8.58 1.67 11.61
C ALA A 39 -8.60 1.90 10.09
N ILE A 40 -7.44 1.86 9.43
CA ILE A 40 -7.37 2.07 7.98
C ILE A 40 -7.60 0.79 7.18
N ALA A 41 -7.51 -0.37 7.81
CA ALA A 41 -7.62 -1.66 7.12
C ALA A 41 -8.94 -1.81 6.34
N PRO A 42 -10.12 -1.47 6.90
CA PRO A 42 -11.36 -1.57 6.12
C PRO A 42 -11.36 -0.66 4.89
N ILE A 43 -10.73 0.50 4.99
CA ILE A 43 -10.63 1.43 3.86
C ILE A 43 -9.79 0.80 2.76
N VAL A 44 -8.65 0.20 3.12
CA VAL A 44 -7.78 -0.47 2.15
C VAL A 44 -8.52 -1.62 1.46
N GLU A 45 -9.34 -2.35 2.20
CA GLU A 45 -10.15 -3.43 1.63
C GLU A 45 -11.17 -2.89 0.62
N GLU A 46 -11.83 -1.78 0.94
CA GLU A 46 -12.75 -1.14 0.00
C GLU A 46 -12.05 -0.69 -1.26
N LEU A 47 -10.85 -0.10 -1.10
CA LEU A 47 -10.07 0.35 -2.25
C LEU A 47 -9.67 -0.82 -3.14
N ALA A 48 -9.33 -1.95 -2.57
CA ALA A 48 -8.96 -3.13 -3.36
C ALA A 48 -10.12 -3.56 -4.27
N THR A 49 -11.35 -3.45 -3.79
CA THR A 49 -12.52 -3.78 -4.59
C THR A 49 -12.78 -2.70 -5.64
N GLU A 50 -12.75 -1.43 -5.23
CA GLU A 50 -13.13 -0.30 -6.11
C GLU A 50 -12.13 -0.09 -7.24
N TYR A 51 -10.85 -0.34 -6.99
CA TYR A 51 -9.80 -0.11 -7.99
C TYR A 51 -9.34 -1.40 -8.67
N GLN A 52 -10.09 -2.47 -8.52
CA GLN A 52 -9.74 -3.75 -9.12
C GLN A 52 -9.52 -3.56 -10.62
N GLY A 53 -8.36 -4.04 -11.11
CA GLY A 53 -7.99 -3.89 -12.51
C GLY A 53 -7.34 -2.57 -12.87
N LYS A 54 -7.39 -1.56 -11.98
CA LYS A 54 -6.79 -0.25 -12.23
C LYS A 54 -5.57 0.02 -11.37
N ILE A 55 -5.63 -0.35 -10.10
CA ILE A 55 -4.54 -0.18 -9.14
C ILE A 55 -4.42 -1.47 -8.36
N LYS A 56 -3.19 -1.95 -8.23
CA LYS A 56 -2.90 -3.11 -7.39
C LYS A 56 -2.82 -2.62 -5.95
N ILE A 57 -3.52 -3.28 -5.05
CA ILE A 57 -3.51 -2.92 -3.62
C ILE A 57 -2.76 -4.01 -2.88
N GLY A 58 -1.74 -3.62 -2.12
CA GLY A 58 -0.94 -4.57 -1.35
C GLY A 58 -0.76 -4.13 0.08
N LYS A 59 -0.38 -5.06 0.94
CA LYS A 59 -0.08 -4.82 2.36
C LYS A 59 1.24 -5.48 2.69
N MET A 60 2.08 -4.77 3.47
CA MET A 60 3.35 -5.31 3.95
C MET A 60 3.43 -5.18 5.46
N ASP A 61 3.58 -6.32 6.13
CA ASP A 61 3.78 -6.38 7.59
C ASP A 61 5.24 -6.01 7.88
N VAL A 62 5.44 -4.86 8.54
CA VAL A 62 6.79 -4.36 8.79
C VAL A 62 7.55 -5.16 9.84
N ASP A 63 6.85 -5.94 10.68
CA ASP A 63 7.54 -6.79 11.65
C ASP A 63 8.18 -8.00 10.98
N SER A 64 7.60 -8.45 9.87
CA SER A 64 8.12 -9.60 9.11
C SER A 64 9.01 -9.20 7.95
N ASN A 65 9.01 -7.92 7.58
CA ASN A 65 9.72 -7.42 6.41
C ASN A 65 10.37 -6.09 6.76
N SER A 66 11.68 -6.07 6.91
CA SER A 66 12.39 -4.87 7.35
C SER A 66 13.16 -4.18 6.23
N ALA A 67 13.52 -4.91 5.18
CA ALA A 67 14.38 -4.35 4.13
C ALA A 67 13.65 -3.27 3.32
N THR A 68 12.42 -3.54 2.91
CA THR A 68 11.66 -2.59 2.10
C THR A 68 11.28 -1.33 2.87
N PRO A 69 10.75 -1.42 4.10
CA PRO A 69 10.50 -0.22 4.88
C PRO A 69 11.74 0.63 5.08
N MET A 70 12.89 0.00 5.34
CA MET A 70 14.14 0.73 5.51
C MET A 70 14.56 1.42 4.22
N ARG A 71 14.45 0.73 3.09
CA ARG A 71 14.81 1.26 1.78
C ARG A 71 14.02 2.54 1.45
N TYR A 72 12.75 2.57 1.80
CA TYR A 72 11.86 3.71 1.49
C TYR A 72 11.66 4.64 2.68
N LYS A 73 12.45 4.46 3.76
CA LYS A 73 12.45 5.33 4.94
C LYS A 73 11.09 5.41 5.59
N VAL A 74 10.41 4.28 5.66
CA VAL A 74 9.12 4.17 6.35
C VAL A 74 9.43 4.05 7.83
N THR A 75 9.17 5.13 8.60
CA THR A 75 9.47 5.19 10.02
C THR A 75 8.22 5.21 10.89
N GLY A 76 7.07 5.54 10.31
CA GLY A 76 5.80 5.52 11.03
C GLY A 76 4.79 4.66 10.29
N ILE A 77 3.84 4.11 11.03
CA ILE A 77 2.79 3.28 10.43
C ILE A 77 1.42 3.71 10.96
N PRO A 78 0.37 3.60 10.13
CA PRO A 78 0.43 3.12 8.75
C PRO A 78 1.11 4.13 7.85
N THR A 79 1.79 3.66 6.84
CA THR A 79 2.28 4.49 5.74
C THR A 79 1.78 3.86 4.45
N LEU A 80 1.16 4.67 3.60
CA LEU A 80 0.73 4.22 2.29
C LEU A 80 1.65 4.84 1.26
N LEU A 81 2.31 4.00 0.48
CA LEU A 81 3.13 4.45 -0.64
C LEU A 81 2.44 4.02 -1.94
N VAL A 82 2.37 4.93 -2.90
CA VAL A 82 1.87 4.61 -4.23
C VAL A 82 3.06 4.59 -5.18
N PHE A 83 3.20 3.47 -5.88
CA PHE A 83 4.28 3.26 -6.86
C PHE A 83 3.68 3.28 -8.26
N LYS A 84 4.39 3.93 -9.19
CA LYS A 84 4.03 3.90 -10.59
C LYS A 84 5.31 3.85 -11.41
N GLY A 85 5.42 2.84 -12.28
CA GLY A 85 6.63 2.68 -13.08
C GLY A 85 7.87 2.46 -12.24
N GLY A 86 7.72 1.81 -11.07
CA GLY A 86 8.83 1.52 -10.18
C GLY A 86 9.25 2.66 -9.27
N GLN A 87 8.50 3.77 -9.27
CA GLN A 87 8.85 4.95 -8.47
C GLN A 87 7.71 5.33 -7.54
N VAL A 88 8.05 5.88 -6.37
CA VAL A 88 7.06 6.40 -5.42
C VAL A 88 6.50 7.70 -5.99
N VAL A 89 5.19 7.75 -6.16
CA VAL A 89 4.51 8.95 -6.66
C VAL A 89 3.61 9.59 -5.62
N GLU A 90 3.25 8.88 -4.54
CA GLU A 90 2.49 9.43 -3.41
C GLU A 90 2.96 8.80 -2.12
N GLN A 91 2.92 9.58 -1.04
CA GLN A 91 3.22 9.10 0.30
C GLN A 91 2.23 9.68 1.28
N LEU A 92 1.53 8.82 2.01
CA LEU A 92 0.55 9.22 3.00
C LEU A 92 0.94 8.57 4.32
N VAL A 93 1.31 9.39 5.31
CA VAL A 93 1.78 8.90 6.60
C VAL A 93 0.68 9.06 7.63
N GLY A 94 0.40 7.99 8.36
CA GLY A 94 -0.63 7.97 9.39
C GLY A 94 -2.01 7.67 8.81
N TYR A 95 -3.00 7.61 9.69
CA TYR A 95 -4.38 7.39 9.27
C TYR A 95 -4.85 8.53 8.36
N LYS A 96 -5.51 8.16 7.28
CA LYS A 96 -6.16 9.12 6.38
C LYS A 96 -7.56 8.64 6.08
N PRO A 97 -8.53 9.55 5.96
CA PRO A 97 -9.87 9.15 5.52
C PRO A 97 -9.82 8.71 4.06
N LYS A 98 -10.82 7.93 3.67
CA LYS A 98 -10.87 7.34 2.33
C LYS A 98 -10.77 8.39 1.23
N ASP A 99 -11.43 9.55 1.41
CA ASP A 99 -11.42 10.59 0.39
C ASP A 99 -10.01 11.11 0.09
N ALA A 100 -9.18 11.24 1.12
CA ALA A 100 -7.80 11.70 0.92
C ALA A 100 -7.01 10.67 0.12
N ILE A 101 -7.24 9.39 0.39
CA ILE A 101 -6.54 8.32 -0.32
C ILE A 101 -7.01 8.25 -1.77
N THR A 102 -8.33 8.30 -2.01
CA THR A 102 -8.85 8.25 -3.38
C THR A 102 -8.39 9.44 -4.20
N GLN A 103 -8.30 10.63 -3.62
CA GLN A 103 -7.77 11.79 -4.32
C GLN A 103 -6.33 11.55 -4.78
N ALA A 104 -5.50 10.99 -3.90
CA ALA A 104 -4.11 10.68 -4.24
C ALA A 104 -4.04 9.63 -5.36
N LEU A 105 -4.85 8.56 -5.25
CA LEU A 105 -4.85 7.49 -6.25
C LEU A 105 -5.32 7.98 -7.61
N ASN A 106 -6.36 8.80 -7.64
CA ASN A 106 -6.98 9.22 -8.90
C ASN A 106 -6.07 10.10 -9.75
N LYS A 107 -5.02 10.67 -9.16
CA LYS A 107 -4.02 11.42 -9.93
C LYS A 107 -3.19 10.53 -10.85
N HIS A 108 -3.16 9.23 -10.59
CA HIS A 108 -2.24 8.32 -11.25
C HIS A 108 -2.92 7.26 -12.10
N ILE A 109 -4.23 7.35 -12.26
CA ILE A 109 -4.99 6.49 -13.17
C ILE A 109 -5.62 7.37 -14.24
N GLY A 110 -5.64 6.90 -15.41
CA GLY A 110 -6.26 7.74 -16.35
C GLY A 110 -6.38 7.51 -17.64
#